data_5a86d234875fd87007973014f5c47a6e
#
_entry.id   5a86d234875fd87007973014f5c47a6e
#
_cell.length_a   1.000
_cell.length_b   1.000
_cell.length_c   1.000
_cell.angle_alpha   90.00
_cell.angle_beta   90.00
_cell.angle_gamma   90.00
#
_symmetry.space_group_name_H-M   'P 1'
#
loop_
_entity.id
_entity.type
_entity.pdbx_description
1 polymer ?
#
loop_
_entity_poly.entity_id
_entity_poly.type
_entity_poly.pdbx_seq_one_letter_code
_entity_poly.pdbx_strand_id
1 'polypeptide(L)'
;MTEAAETVTVVVERDIPHPPEKVWRALTQQHLIAEWLMANDFEPKLGRKFNLRWENRGMSGVIDAEVLAIEPHHTLAYSWNSMGVDSVVTFTLTPTASGTHLRLEQAGFGPDQKPNIEGARYGWTGFLAKLDDVAGKD
;
A
#
# COMPACT_ATOMS: atom_id res chain seq x y z
N MET A 1 -4.94 -11.73 -33.09
CA MET A 1 -5.18 -11.92 -31.75
C MET A 1 -4.69 -10.78 -30.93
N THR A 2 -5.44 -10.43 -30.03
CA THR A 2 -5.03 -9.36 -29.23
C THR A 2 -4.43 -9.89 -28.00
N GLU A 3 -3.22 -9.51 -27.76
CA GLU A 3 -2.66 -9.80 -26.54
C GLU A 3 -3.36 -9.04 -25.50
N ALA A 4 -3.54 -9.65 -24.38
CA ALA A 4 -3.93 -8.91 -23.22
C ALA A 4 -2.87 -7.83 -23.01
N ALA A 5 -3.29 -6.64 -22.77
CA ALA A 5 -2.35 -5.56 -22.54
C ALA A 5 -1.45 -5.96 -21.40
N GLU A 6 -0.15 -5.84 -21.63
CA GLU A 6 0.79 -6.11 -20.57
C GLU A 6 0.67 -5.04 -19.51
N THR A 7 0.61 -5.44 -18.26
CA THR A 7 0.56 -4.48 -17.17
C THR A 7 1.94 -4.35 -16.54
N VAL A 8 2.15 -3.19 -15.91
CA VAL A 8 3.40 -2.90 -15.22
C VAL A 8 3.13 -2.97 -13.73
N THR A 9 4.06 -3.55 -13.00
CA THR A 9 3.99 -3.63 -11.55
C THR A 9 5.08 -2.74 -10.96
N VAL A 10 4.65 -1.85 -10.05
CA VAL A 10 5.60 -1.04 -9.29
C VAL A 10 5.99 -1.83 -8.05
N VAL A 11 7.28 -1.94 -7.79
CA VAL A 11 7.80 -2.65 -6.62
C VAL A 11 8.67 -1.69 -5.84
N VAL A 12 8.41 -1.58 -4.54
CA VAL A 12 9.24 -0.81 -3.62
C VAL A 12 9.50 -1.67 -2.41
N GLU A 13 10.75 -1.77 -1.99
CA GLU A 13 11.14 -2.60 -0.86
C GLU A 13 11.87 -1.76 0.17
N ARG A 14 11.76 -2.16 1.43
CA ARG A 14 12.43 -1.45 2.50
C ARG A 14 12.67 -2.39 3.67
N ASP A 15 13.86 -2.34 4.23
CA ASP A 15 14.16 -3.04 5.49
C ASP A 15 13.75 -2.13 6.63
N ILE A 16 12.90 -2.64 7.51
CA ILE A 16 12.36 -1.89 8.63
C ILE A 16 12.90 -2.51 9.92
N PRO A 17 13.55 -1.73 10.79
CA PRO A 17 14.18 -2.27 12.01
C PRO A 17 13.17 -2.48 13.13
N HIS A 18 12.04 -3.10 12.82
CA HIS A 18 10.98 -3.40 13.78
C HIS A 18 10.38 -4.76 13.42
N PRO A 19 9.91 -5.53 14.42
CA PRO A 19 9.38 -6.87 14.14
C PRO A 19 8.09 -6.83 13.33
N PRO A 20 7.76 -7.92 12.64
CA PRO A 20 6.56 -7.96 11.79
C PRO A 20 5.26 -7.57 12.50
N GLU A 21 5.12 -7.86 13.78
CA GLU A 21 3.93 -7.48 14.53
C GLU A 21 3.74 -5.97 14.57
N LYS A 22 4.82 -5.21 14.71
CA LYS A 22 4.75 -3.76 14.74
C LYS A 22 4.45 -3.19 13.36
N VAL A 23 5.08 -3.75 12.34
CA VAL A 23 4.81 -3.35 10.95
C VAL A 23 3.37 -3.66 10.60
N TRP A 24 2.89 -4.85 10.97
CA TRP A 24 1.52 -5.26 10.70
C TRP A 24 0.51 -4.33 11.37
N ARG A 25 0.79 -3.93 12.59
CA ARG A 25 -0.09 -2.99 13.30
C ARG A 25 -0.20 -1.68 12.54
N ALA A 26 0.91 -1.16 12.04
CA ALA A 26 0.91 0.07 11.26
C ALA A 26 0.14 -0.08 9.94
N LEU A 27 0.09 -1.28 9.39
CA LEU A 27 -0.62 -1.56 8.14
C LEU A 27 -2.12 -1.75 8.34
N THR A 28 -2.58 -2.06 9.57
CA THR A 28 -3.95 -2.54 9.76
C THR A 28 -4.78 -1.74 10.76
N GLN A 29 -4.20 -0.80 11.49
CA GLN A 29 -4.98 0.03 12.41
C GLN A 29 -5.25 1.39 11.79
N GLN A 30 -6.50 1.79 11.76
CA GLN A 30 -6.93 3.01 11.07
C GLN A 30 -6.13 4.24 11.45
N HIS A 31 -5.95 4.46 12.75
CA HIS A 31 -5.25 5.66 13.20
C HIS A 31 -3.77 5.66 12.81
N LEU A 32 -3.16 4.48 12.70
CA LEU A 32 -1.77 4.39 12.26
C LEU A 32 -1.65 4.55 10.75
N ILE A 33 -2.57 3.95 9.99
CA ILE A 33 -2.60 4.11 8.54
C ILE A 33 -2.73 5.60 8.19
N ALA A 34 -3.52 6.34 8.96
CA ALA A 34 -3.69 7.78 8.73
C ALA A 34 -2.39 8.55 8.92
N GLU A 35 -1.46 8.03 9.74
CA GLU A 35 -0.20 8.72 9.99
C GLU A 35 0.82 8.53 8.89
N TRP A 36 0.81 7.39 8.20
CA TRP A 36 1.81 7.15 7.15
C TRP A 36 1.23 7.16 5.73
N LEU A 37 -0.06 6.96 5.59
CA LEU A 37 -0.68 6.86 4.27
C LEU A 37 -1.76 7.93 4.07
N MET A 38 -2.96 7.70 4.58
CA MET A 38 -4.11 8.61 4.37
C MET A 38 -5.19 8.33 5.39
N ALA A 39 -6.09 9.31 5.57
CA ALA A 39 -7.32 9.08 6.31
C ALA A 39 -8.09 7.91 5.68
N ASN A 40 -8.74 7.08 6.49
CA ASN A 40 -9.31 5.84 5.98
C ASN A 40 -10.38 5.29 6.92
N ASP A 41 -11.14 4.31 6.41
CA ASP A 41 -12.07 3.53 7.21
C ASP A 41 -11.76 2.03 7.07
N PHE A 42 -10.49 1.70 6.99
CA PHE A 42 -10.01 0.33 6.85
C PHE A 42 -10.43 -0.55 8.02
N GLU A 43 -10.78 -1.80 7.71
CA GLU A 43 -10.96 -2.86 8.71
C GLU A 43 -10.25 -4.09 8.21
N PRO A 44 -9.57 -4.85 9.09
CA PRO A 44 -8.78 -6.01 8.68
C PRO A 44 -9.65 -7.24 8.47
N LYS A 45 -10.55 -7.17 7.49
CA LYS A 45 -11.46 -8.25 7.15
C LYS A 45 -11.45 -8.51 5.66
N LEU A 46 -11.35 -9.76 5.27
CA LEU A 46 -11.40 -10.15 3.87
C LEU A 46 -12.71 -9.70 3.25
N GLY A 47 -12.65 -9.08 2.09
CA GLY A 47 -13.83 -8.59 1.39
C GLY A 47 -14.34 -7.23 1.86
N ARG A 48 -13.74 -6.67 2.88
CA ARG A 48 -14.17 -5.35 3.38
C ARG A 48 -13.82 -4.27 2.38
N LYS A 49 -14.81 -3.50 1.99
CA LYS A 49 -14.59 -2.32 1.15
C LYS A 49 -14.33 -1.12 2.03
N PHE A 50 -13.38 -0.29 1.62
CA PHE A 50 -13.01 0.89 2.38
C PHE A 50 -12.49 1.97 1.45
N ASN A 51 -12.31 3.17 2.00
CA ASN A 51 -11.81 4.30 1.24
C ASN A 51 -10.56 4.86 1.90
N LEU A 52 -9.65 5.35 1.06
CA LEU A 52 -8.53 6.16 1.49
C LEU A 52 -8.80 7.57 0.95
N ARG A 53 -8.63 8.58 1.79
CA ARG A 53 -8.96 9.94 1.41
C ARG A 53 -7.74 10.84 1.55
N TRP A 54 -7.42 11.55 0.47
CA TRP A 54 -6.27 12.46 0.49
C TRP A 54 -6.73 13.89 0.23
N GLU A 55 -5.94 14.82 0.74
CA GLU A 55 -6.19 16.24 0.55
C GLU A 55 -4.84 16.93 0.42
N ASN A 56 -4.70 17.81 -0.57
CA ASN A 56 -3.45 18.50 -0.81
C ASN A 56 -3.74 19.81 -1.53
N ARG A 57 -3.37 20.92 -0.90
CA ARG A 57 -3.47 22.25 -1.51
C ARG A 57 -4.85 22.59 -2.05
N GLY A 58 -5.87 22.25 -1.27
CA GLY A 58 -7.25 22.53 -1.66
C GLY A 58 -7.85 21.54 -2.62
N MET A 59 -7.07 20.53 -3.05
CA MET A 59 -7.57 19.44 -3.86
C MET A 59 -7.74 18.22 -2.99
N SER A 60 -8.72 17.40 -3.31
CA SER A 60 -8.96 16.18 -2.55
C SER A 60 -9.38 15.05 -3.47
N GLY A 61 -9.23 13.84 -2.99
CA GLY A 61 -9.64 12.66 -3.75
C GLY A 61 -9.88 11.48 -2.85
N VAL A 62 -10.51 10.46 -3.42
CA VAL A 62 -10.86 9.24 -2.74
C VAL A 62 -10.33 8.07 -3.55
N ILE A 63 -9.74 7.11 -2.85
CA ILE A 63 -9.31 5.86 -3.45
C ILE A 63 -10.23 4.78 -2.94
N ASP A 64 -10.89 4.06 -3.85
CA ASP A 64 -11.76 2.94 -3.47
C ASP A 64 -10.94 1.68 -3.40
N ALA A 65 -11.14 0.91 -2.35
CA ALA A 65 -10.36 -0.28 -2.10
C ALA A 65 -11.22 -1.39 -1.51
N GLU A 66 -10.72 -2.62 -1.64
CA GLU A 66 -11.36 -3.79 -1.06
C GLU A 66 -10.26 -4.75 -0.61
N VAL A 67 -10.37 -5.30 0.59
CA VAL A 67 -9.38 -6.24 1.11
C VAL A 67 -9.50 -7.56 0.35
N LEU A 68 -8.44 -7.94 -0.35
CA LEU A 68 -8.41 -9.12 -1.21
C LEU A 68 -7.66 -10.30 -0.58
N ALA A 69 -6.71 -10.04 0.30
CA ALA A 69 -5.98 -11.08 1.01
C ALA A 69 -5.51 -10.52 2.33
N ILE A 70 -5.58 -11.32 3.37
CA ILE A 70 -5.10 -10.93 4.68
C ILE A 70 -4.61 -12.15 5.44
N GLU A 71 -3.30 -12.19 5.67
CA GLU A 71 -2.65 -13.22 6.48
C GLU A 71 -1.82 -12.48 7.52
N PRO A 72 -2.25 -12.50 8.77
CA PRO A 72 -1.62 -11.68 9.81
C PRO A 72 -0.10 -11.84 9.85
N HIS A 73 0.57 -10.72 9.92
CA HIS A 73 2.03 -10.60 10.01
C HIS A 73 2.78 -11.06 8.76
N HIS A 74 2.07 -11.37 7.68
CA HIS A 74 2.70 -11.89 6.47
C HIS A 74 2.26 -11.18 5.19
N THR A 75 0.95 -11.17 4.88
CA THR A 75 0.47 -10.61 3.61
C THR A 75 -0.80 -9.80 3.79
N LEU A 76 -0.83 -8.62 3.18
CA LEU A 76 -2.03 -7.80 3.09
C LEU A 76 -2.13 -7.31 1.66
N ALA A 77 -3.27 -7.56 1.02
CA ALA A 77 -3.52 -7.06 -0.32
C ALA A 77 -4.89 -6.42 -0.39
N TYR A 78 -4.98 -5.31 -1.11
CA TYR A 78 -6.28 -4.69 -1.38
C TYR A 78 -6.24 -4.00 -2.73
N SER A 79 -7.43 -3.84 -3.32
CA SER A 79 -7.54 -3.12 -4.57
C SER A 79 -7.32 -1.63 -4.33
N TRP A 80 -6.90 -0.93 -5.37
CA TRP A 80 -6.57 0.49 -5.28
C TRP A 80 -7.04 1.12 -6.58
N ASN A 81 -8.23 1.72 -6.54
CA ASN A 81 -8.86 2.25 -7.75
C ASN A 81 -8.94 3.77 -7.62
N SER A 82 -8.24 4.46 -8.48
CA SER A 82 -8.20 5.91 -8.46
C SER A 82 -7.65 6.46 -9.75
N MET A 83 -8.16 7.59 -10.18
CA MET A 83 -7.63 8.34 -11.33
C MET A 83 -7.53 7.50 -12.59
N GLY A 84 -8.52 6.63 -12.82
CA GLY A 84 -8.55 5.80 -14.01
C GLY A 84 -7.64 4.59 -13.97
N VAL A 85 -7.01 4.34 -12.82
CA VAL A 85 -6.14 3.17 -12.66
C VAL A 85 -6.81 2.19 -11.71
N ASP A 86 -7.02 0.96 -12.19
CA ASP A 86 -7.48 -0.14 -11.35
C ASP A 86 -6.29 -1.02 -11.06
N SER A 87 -5.88 -1.06 -9.79
CA SER A 87 -4.68 -1.79 -9.43
C SER A 87 -4.88 -2.57 -8.15
N VAL A 88 -3.91 -3.41 -7.82
CA VAL A 88 -3.88 -4.18 -6.58
C VAL A 88 -2.57 -3.89 -5.87
N VAL A 89 -2.67 -3.54 -4.61
CA VAL A 89 -1.51 -3.26 -3.77
C VAL A 89 -1.33 -4.45 -2.84
N THR A 90 -0.12 -5.01 -2.81
CA THR A 90 0.20 -6.16 -1.95
C THR A 90 1.41 -5.81 -1.09
N PHE A 91 1.25 -6.00 0.21
CA PHE A 91 2.35 -5.86 1.18
C PHE A 91 2.75 -7.25 1.64
N THR A 92 4.03 -7.57 1.51
CA THR A 92 4.57 -8.86 1.97
C THR A 92 5.65 -8.58 3.01
N LEU A 93 5.50 -9.20 4.18
CA LEU A 93 6.42 -9.04 5.29
C LEU A 93 7.23 -10.31 5.46
N THR A 94 8.54 -10.17 5.51
CA THR A 94 9.45 -11.28 5.75
C THR A 94 10.32 -10.94 6.96
N PRO A 95 10.30 -11.78 8.02
CA PRO A 95 11.14 -11.51 9.18
C PRO A 95 12.63 -11.56 8.80
N THR A 96 13.40 -10.65 9.38
CA THR A 96 14.85 -10.65 9.21
C THR A 96 15.51 -10.63 10.58
N ALA A 97 16.84 -10.78 10.59
CA ALA A 97 17.57 -10.75 11.85
C ALA A 97 17.42 -9.42 12.58
N SER A 98 17.20 -8.33 11.85
CA SER A 98 17.12 -6.99 12.46
C SER A 98 15.71 -6.40 12.43
N GLY A 99 14.71 -7.13 11.91
CA GLY A 99 13.36 -6.60 11.87
C GLY A 99 12.52 -7.26 10.79
N THR A 100 12.10 -6.47 9.82
CA THR A 100 11.20 -6.93 8.76
C THR A 100 11.65 -6.41 7.42
N HIS A 101 11.66 -7.28 6.42
CA HIS A 101 11.80 -6.84 5.03
C HIS A 101 10.38 -6.68 4.48
N LEU A 102 10.05 -5.46 4.08
CA LEU A 102 8.73 -5.15 3.54
C LEU A 102 8.84 -4.96 2.03
N ARG A 103 8.01 -5.70 1.30
CA ARG A 103 7.90 -5.56 -0.15
C ARG A 103 6.51 -5.06 -0.49
N LEU A 104 6.44 -3.96 -1.21
CA LEU A 104 5.19 -3.38 -1.70
C LEU A 104 5.14 -3.60 -3.21
N GLU A 105 4.02 -4.14 -3.69
CA GLU A 105 3.78 -4.28 -5.12
C GLU A 105 2.46 -3.62 -5.46
N GLN A 106 2.45 -2.80 -6.49
CA GLN A 106 1.20 -2.26 -7.04
C GLN A 106 1.13 -2.67 -8.49
N ALA A 107 0.23 -3.58 -8.81
CA ALA A 107 0.11 -4.18 -10.13
C ALA A 107 -1.16 -3.70 -10.82
N GLY A 108 -1.10 -3.53 -12.14
CA GLY A 108 -2.27 -3.17 -12.93
C GLY A 108 -2.12 -1.91 -13.76
N PHE A 109 -0.95 -1.27 -13.74
CA PHE A 109 -0.74 -0.09 -14.58
C PHE A 109 -0.63 -0.49 -16.03
N GLY A 110 -1.25 0.28 -16.92
CA GLY A 110 -1.06 0.08 -18.34
C GLY A 110 0.31 0.59 -18.79
N PRO A 111 0.83 0.06 -19.90
CA PRO A 111 2.18 0.47 -20.36
C PRO A 111 2.23 1.92 -20.81
N ASP A 112 1.08 2.54 -21.08
CA ASP A 112 1.02 3.94 -21.47
C ASP A 112 0.77 4.88 -20.29
N GLN A 113 0.82 4.38 -19.06
CA GLN A 113 0.58 5.17 -17.85
C GLN A 113 1.88 5.52 -17.13
N LYS A 114 2.90 5.89 -17.88
CA LYS A 114 4.20 6.22 -17.30
C LYS A 114 4.15 7.24 -16.17
N PRO A 115 3.42 8.36 -16.31
CA PRO A 115 3.37 9.33 -15.20
C PRO A 115 2.78 8.72 -13.93
N ASN A 116 1.78 7.85 -14.07
CA ASN A 116 1.17 7.20 -12.92
C ASN A 116 2.14 6.20 -12.28
N ILE A 117 2.89 5.48 -13.11
CA ILE A 117 3.89 4.51 -12.65
C ILE A 117 4.98 5.21 -11.85
N GLU A 118 5.52 6.30 -12.40
CA GLU A 118 6.59 7.03 -11.75
C GLU A 118 6.10 7.71 -10.47
N GLY A 119 4.88 8.26 -10.52
CA GLY A 119 4.27 8.86 -9.35
C GLY A 119 4.04 7.86 -8.24
N ALA A 120 3.61 6.65 -8.59
CA ALA A 120 3.39 5.59 -7.60
C ALA A 120 4.72 5.18 -6.96
N ARG A 121 5.77 5.02 -7.77
CA ARG A 121 7.08 4.63 -7.23
C ARG A 121 7.60 5.69 -6.26
N TYR A 122 7.50 6.95 -6.65
CA TYR A 122 7.93 8.05 -5.80
C TYR A 122 7.09 8.12 -4.52
N GLY A 123 5.76 8.01 -4.67
CA GLY A 123 4.84 8.10 -3.54
C GLY A 123 5.04 6.96 -2.55
N TRP A 124 5.17 5.74 -3.04
CA TRP A 124 5.34 4.59 -2.15
C TRP A 124 6.67 4.65 -1.41
N THR A 125 7.73 5.12 -2.06
CA THR A 125 9.02 5.28 -1.38
C THR A 125 8.86 6.22 -0.18
N GLY A 126 8.16 7.33 -0.34
CA GLY A 126 7.90 8.26 0.76
C GLY A 126 6.98 7.68 1.82
N PHE A 127 5.92 6.99 1.40
CA PHE A 127 4.98 6.38 2.34
C PHE A 127 5.65 5.32 3.19
N LEU A 128 6.50 4.47 2.60
CA LEU A 128 7.17 3.42 3.36
C LEU A 128 8.18 4.00 4.34
N ALA A 129 8.79 5.14 4.04
CA ALA A 129 9.66 5.81 5.00
C ALA A 129 8.85 6.27 6.23
N LYS A 130 7.64 6.79 5.99
CA LYS A 130 6.76 7.19 7.10
C LYS A 130 6.26 5.98 7.86
N LEU A 131 5.97 4.88 7.16
CA LEU A 131 5.55 3.64 7.81
C LEU A 131 6.62 3.15 8.78
N ASP A 132 7.88 3.23 8.39
CA ASP A 132 8.99 2.88 9.25
C ASP A 132 8.94 3.66 10.57
N ASP A 133 8.75 4.99 10.47
CA ASP A 133 8.65 5.83 11.64
C ASP A 133 7.45 5.46 12.52
N VAL A 134 6.30 5.21 11.89
CA VAL A 134 5.07 4.87 12.61
C VAL A 134 5.19 3.51 13.29
N ALA A 135 5.82 2.55 12.61
CA ALA A 135 6.01 1.20 13.18
C ALA A 135 6.87 1.23 14.44
N GLY A 136 7.73 2.23 14.59
CA GLY A 136 8.57 2.36 15.77
C GLY A 136 7.88 2.99 16.97
N LYS A 137 6.68 3.54 16.77
CA LYS A 137 5.94 4.16 17.87
C LYS A 137 5.14 3.11 18.61
N ASP A 138 5.04 3.27 19.90
CA ASP A 138 4.20 2.37 20.70
C ASP A 138 2.93 3.03 21.11
#